data_399384c6ceefc0285913351eb0c4aac6
#
_entry.id   399384c6ceefc0285913351eb0c4aac6
#
_cell.length_a   1.000
_cell.length_b   1.000
_cell.length_c   1.000
_cell.angle_alpha   90.00
_cell.angle_beta   90.00
_cell.angle_gamma   90.00
#
_symmetry.space_group_name_H-M   'P 1'
#
loop_
_entity.id
_entity.type
_entity.pdbx_description
1 polymer ?
#
loop_
_entity_poly.entity_id
_entity_poly.type
_entity_poly.pdbx_seq_one_letter_code
_entity_poly.pdbx_strand_id
1 'polypeptide(L)'
;MSVEEIREAVQKTYTQNQTTMSKFVLDEKGNLYLEEMPETGCKVIVDDRDWQEIMYENERKTFRINEGELVRTFIIPKGEKKDIYIMAHHLMCDGFGLFILVEDIVSNLQGKEVAYKPTKVLTKKEVIRSGDLTFKQRLGLKGLNQKWKKERQVFGWDDYYKIHEEYWKNKRTNLVMKEIESSELETIKKECKDMGITVNSYLFTKLLQENPECKNIGAPLSLRGEERSIANFVGSVTACYSYDASKSFEENAKVVDELLRKQLQSEKVRYHSAQFFAIADPTLIDAALMYLILGYENRLAEVMAHIIGYIGDTYTDLGVTN
;
A
#
# COMPACT_ATOMS: atom_id res chain seq x y z
N MET A 1 2.79 32.27 -4.02
CA MET A 1 3.04 31.56 -2.75
C MET A 1 4.53 31.34 -2.63
N SER A 2 5.13 31.71 -1.52
CA SER A 2 6.58 31.51 -1.26
C SER A 2 6.84 30.07 -0.82
N VAL A 3 8.10 29.63 -0.86
CA VAL A 3 8.53 28.33 -0.34
C VAL A 3 8.23 28.22 1.16
N GLU A 4 8.39 29.34 1.89
CA GLU A 4 8.17 29.35 3.35
C GLU A 4 6.69 29.19 3.71
N GLU A 5 5.79 29.87 3.01
CA GLU A 5 4.34 29.67 3.21
C GLU A 5 3.91 28.21 2.96
N ILE A 6 4.51 27.54 1.97
CA ILE A 6 4.25 26.11 1.71
C ILE A 6 4.81 25.25 2.85
N ARG A 7 6.05 25.53 3.29
CA ARG A 7 6.68 24.82 4.40
C ARG A 7 5.83 24.90 5.68
N GLU A 8 5.42 26.10 6.05
CA GLU A 8 4.56 26.32 7.22
C GLU A 8 3.24 25.56 7.13
N ALA A 9 2.58 25.58 5.97
CA ALA A 9 1.33 24.86 5.76
C ALA A 9 1.52 23.34 5.89
N VAL A 10 2.60 22.77 5.33
CA VAL A 10 2.92 21.33 5.45
C VAL A 10 3.24 20.97 6.91
N GLN A 11 4.06 21.75 7.59
CA GLN A 11 4.40 21.52 9.00
C GLN A 11 3.16 21.60 9.89
N LYS A 12 2.30 22.61 9.67
CA LYS A 12 1.03 22.73 10.36
C LYS A 12 0.15 21.50 10.14
N THR A 13 0.08 21.00 8.90
CA THR A 13 -0.67 19.77 8.59
C THR A 13 -0.14 18.59 9.39
N TYR A 14 1.17 18.45 9.52
CA TYR A 14 1.75 17.36 10.32
C TYR A 14 1.32 17.44 11.79
N THR A 15 1.27 18.61 12.39
CA THR A 15 0.82 18.78 13.79
C THR A 15 -0.68 18.56 13.99
N GLN A 16 -1.46 18.59 12.92
CA GLN A 16 -2.91 18.38 12.95
C GLN A 16 -3.33 16.91 12.78
N ASN A 17 -2.38 15.99 12.58
CA ASN A 17 -2.66 14.58 12.38
C ASN A 17 -1.82 13.73 13.34
N GLN A 18 -2.48 12.97 14.20
CA GLN A 18 -1.80 12.12 15.19
C GLN A 18 -0.78 11.17 14.55
N THR A 19 -1.09 10.60 13.38
CA THR A 19 -0.19 9.67 12.69
C THR A 19 1.16 10.32 12.37
N THR A 20 1.17 11.55 11.84
CA THR A 20 2.40 12.28 11.52
C THR A 20 3.12 12.86 12.73
N MET A 21 2.45 12.85 13.88
CA MET A 21 3.02 13.19 15.21
C MET A 21 3.44 11.95 15.99
N SER A 22 3.55 10.79 15.34
CA SER A 22 3.85 9.52 16.00
C SER A 22 5.08 8.85 15.40
N LYS A 23 5.67 7.93 16.15
CA LYS A 23 6.67 6.97 15.71
C LYS A 23 6.14 5.55 15.88
N PHE A 24 6.76 4.60 15.19
CA PHE A 24 6.50 3.17 15.41
C PHE A 24 7.44 2.62 16.48
N VAL A 25 6.89 1.87 17.40
CA VAL A 25 7.64 1.16 18.45
C VAL A 25 7.32 -0.33 18.41
N LEU A 26 8.32 -1.17 18.67
CA LEU A 26 8.19 -2.62 18.77
C LEU A 26 8.21 -3.04 20.24
N ASP A 27 7.29 -3.94 20.64
CA ASP A 27 7.39 -4.62 21.92
C ASP A 27 8.32 -5.86 21.84
N GLU A 28 8.59 -6.47 22.99
CA GLU A 28 9.42 -7.67 23.11
C GLU A 28 8.84 -8.89 22.35
N LYS A 29 7.59 -8.83 21.93
CA LYS A 29 6.90 -9.88 21.16
C LYS A 29 6.86 -9.60 19.65
N GLY A 30 7.42 -8.49 19.20
CA GLY A 30 7.39 -8.05 17.80
C GLY A 30 6.05 -7.45 17.36
N ASN A 31 5.21 -7.00 18.32
CA ASN A 31 4.03 -6.23 17.94
C ASN A 31 4.42 -4.76 17.73
N LEU A 32 3.84 -4.15 16.72
CA LEU A 32 4.09 -2.77 16.35
C LEU A 32 2.97 -1.87 16.89
N TYR A 33 3.36 -0.74 17.46
CA TYR A 33 2.47 0.27 18.03
C TYR A 33 2.83 1.66 17.51
N LEU A 34 1.86 2.57 17.50
CA LEU A 34 2.07 4.00 17.33
C LEU A 34 2.23 4.64 18.70
N GLU A 35 3.30 5.39 18.90
CA GLU A 35 3.59 6.21 20.08
C GLU A 35 3.65 7.67 19.66
N GLU A 36 2.82 8.50 20.27
CA GLU A 36 2.75 9.94 19.97
C GLU A 36 4.00 10.66 20.47
N MET A 37 4.50 11.60 19.70
CA MET A 37 5.71 12.37 19.96
C MET A 37 5.36 13.84 20.22
N PRO A 38 6.18 14.56 21.01
CA PRO A 38 6.00 16.00 21.24
C PRO A 38 6.23 16.83 19.98
N GLU A 39 7.05 16.32 19.04
CA GLU A 39 7.37 16.94 17.77
C GLU A 39 7.33 15.90 16.65
N THR A 40 6.96 16.31 15.45
CA THR A 40 6.95 15.41 14.27
C THR A 40 8.37 15.06 13.82
N GLY A 41 8.58 13.80 13.45
CA GLY A 41 9.79 13.35 12.75
C GLY A 41 9.69 13.49 11.22
N CYS A 42 8.53 13.89 10.69
CA CYS A 42 8.31 14.09 9.25
C CYS A 42 9.14 15.27 8.72
N LYS A 43 9.63 15.15 7.49
CA LYS A 43 10.57 16.13 6.92
C LYS A 43 9.93 16.98 5.84
N VAL A 44 10.30 18.27 5.81
CA VAL A 44 10.00 19.19 4.71
C VAL A 44 11.33 19.68 4.14
N ILE A 45 11.60 19.36 2.89
CA ILE A 45 12.88 19.53 2.21
C ILE A 45 12.64 20.43 0.99
N VAL A 46 13.51 21.40 0.77
CA VAL A 46 13.53 22.17 -0.49
C VAL A 46 14.59 21.56 -1.38
N ASP A 47 14.22 21.16 -2.58
CA ASP A 47 15.10 20.52 -3.55
C ASP A 47 14.71 21.05 -4.95
N ASP A 48 15.68 21.47 -5.74
CA ASP A 48 15.47 22.07 -7.07
C ASP A 48 15.59 21.07 -8.23
N ARG A 49 15.91 19.83 -7.90
CA ARG A 49 16.00 18.74 -8.86
C ARG A 49 14.61 18.29 -9.35
N ASP A 50 14.58 17.50 -10.41
CA ASP A 50 13.35 16.88 -10.86
C ASP A 50 12.85 15.84 -9.83
N TRP A 51 11.53 15.74 -9.70
CA TRP A 51 10.91 14.83 -8.74
C TRP A 51 11.27 13.36 -8.97
N GLN A 52 11.60 12.96 -10.21
CA GLN A 52 12.03 11.60 -10.53
C GLN A 52 13.42 11.31 -9.97
N GLU A 53 14.36 12.26 -10.06
CA GLU A 53 15.69 12.14 -9.45
C GLU A 53 15.58 12.07 -7.93
N ILE A 54 14.73 12.92 -7.33
CA ILE A 54 14.43 12.89 -5.90
C ILE A 54 13.86 11.53 -5.50
N MET A 55 12.91 10.98 -6.27
CA MET A 55 12.32 9.67 -6.05
C MET A 55 13.40 8.57 -6.05
N TYR A 56 14.20 8.47 -7.12
CA TYR A 56 15.21 7.42 -7.27
C TYR A 56 16.30 7.47 -6.20
N GLU A 57 16.65 8.64 -5.71
CA GLU A 57 17.59 8.77 -4.60
C GLU A 57 16.94 8.37 -3.26
N ASN A 58 15.71 8.81 -3.03
CA ASN A 58 15.06 8.65 -1.72
C ASN A 58 14.40 7.30 -1.51
N GLU A 59 14.04 6.55 -2.57
CA GLU A 59 13.57 5.16 -2.45
C GLU A 59 14.61 4.24 -1.80
N ARG A 60 15.91 4.58 -1.96
CA ARG A 60 17.04 3.85 -1.37
C ARG A 60 17.40 4.29 0.05
N LYS A 61 16.82 5.39 0.53
CA LYS A 61 17.03 5.89 1.88
C LYS A 61 15.92 5.37 2.78
N THR A 62 16.26 4.44 3.66
CA THR A 62 15.30 3.88 4.61
C THR A 62 14.65 4.98 5.44
N PHE A 63 13.34 4.92 5.59
CA PHE A 63 12.60 5.77 6.52
C PHE A 63 12.93 5.37 7.96
N ARG A 64 13.22 6.35 8.81
CA ARG A 64 13.45 6.13 10.24
C ARG A 64 12.13 6.18 11.01
N ILE A 65 11.28 5.16 10.74
CA ILE A 65 9.92 5.13 11.29
C ILE A 65 9.87 5.02 12.80
N ASN A 66 10.91 4.46 13.42
CA ASN A 66 11.12 4.42 14.87
C ASN A 66 11.56 5.78 15.47
N GLU A 67 11.91 6.74 14.63
CA GLU A 67 12.22 8.12 15.01
C GLU A 67 11.12 9.09 14.56
N GLY A 68 9.98 8.56 13.99
CA GLY A 68 8.85 9.35 13.53
C GLY A 68 9.00 9.92 12.11
N GLU A 69 10.03 9.52 11.36
CA GLU A 69 10.16 9.89 9.96
C GLU A 69 9.20 9.02 9.11
N LEU A 70 7.94 9.44 9.01
CA LEU A 70 6.91 8.72 8.28
C LEU A 70 6.61 9.33 6.90
N VAL A 71 6.95 10.61 6.73
CA VAL A 71 6.75 11.37 5.49
C VAL A 71 7.98 12.23 5.20
N ARG A 72 8.34 12.31 3.92
CA ARG A 72 9.25 13.29 3.34
C ARG A 72 8.48 14.11 2.33
N THR A 73 8.30 15.39 2.59
CA THR A 73 7.71 16.32 1.61
C THR A 73 8.81 17.17 1.01
N PHE A 74 8.89 17.16 -0.31
CA PHE A 74 9.81 17.95 -1.10
C PHE A 74 9.06 19.13 -1.74
N ILE A 75 9.58 20.33 -1.56
CA ILE A 75 9.10 21.53 -2.25
C ILE A 75 10.11 21.79 -3.37
N ILE A 76 9.62 21.71 -4.61
CA ILE A 76 10.46 21.81 -5.82
C ILE A 76 10.15 23.15 -6.51
N PRO A 77 11.02 24.15 -6.41
CA PRO A 77 10.83 25.43 -7.08
C PRO A 77 10.97 25.28 -8.61
N LYS A 78 9.93 25.72 -9.35
CA LYS A 78 9.93 25.76 -10.83
C LYS A 78 9.53 27.17 -11.31
N GLY A 79 10.45 28.12 -11.18
CA GLY A 79 10.17 29.52 -11.48
C GLY A 79 9.06 30.08 -10.59
N GLU A 80 7.97 30.56 -11.20
CA GLU A 80 6.81 31.04 -10.44
C GLU A 80 5.98 29.93 -9.79
N LYS A 81 6.03 28.72 -10.34
CA LYS A 81 5.34 27.54 -9.81
C LYS A 81 6.21 26.82 -8.77
N LYS A 82 5.59 26.05 -7.89
CA LYS A 82 6.23 25.12 -6.97
C LYS A 82 5.48 23.82 -7.03
N ASP A 83 6.21 22.74 -7.24
CA ASP A 83 5.65 21.40 -7.12
C ASP A 83 5.86 20.91 -5.67
N ILE A 84 4.91 20.14 -5.19
CA ILE A 84 5.02 19.46 -3.90
C ILE A 84 5.05 17.96 -4.19
N TYR A 85 6.16 17.31 -3.88
CA TYR A 85 6.33 15.87 -4.01
C TYR A 85 6.35 15.23 -2.63
N ILE A 86 5.50 14.23 -2.40
CA ILE A 86 5.33 13.60 -1.09
C ILE A 86 5.68 12.12 -1.20
N MET A 87 6.61 11.67 -0.38
CA MET A 87 6.93 10.28 -0.15
C MET A 87 6.48 9.90 1.26
N ALA A 88 5.61 8.90 1.37
CA ALA A 88 5.14 8.40 2.65
C ALA A 88 5.50 6.92 2.81
N HIS A 89 5.89 6.52 4.02
CA HIS A 89 6.08 5.12 4.33
C HIS A 89 4.71 4.40 4.36
N HIS A 90 4.55 3.33 3.59
CA HIS A 90 3.24 2.66 3.41
C HIS A 90 2.65 2.09 4.71
N LEU A 91 3.46 1.88 5.74
CA LEU A 91 2.96 1.48 7.05
C LEU A 91 2.12 2.58 7.71
N MET A 92 2.40 3.85 7.38
CA MET A 92 1.66 5.01 7.90
C MET A 92 0.22 5.07 7.37
N CYS A 93 0.05 4.91 6.07
CA CYS A 93 -1.26 5.04 5.42
C CYS A 93 -1.33 4.34 4.06
N ASP A 94 -2.55 4.14 3.60
CA ASP A 94 -2.88 3.79 2.22
C ASP A 94 -2.93 5.03 1.31
N GLY A 95 -3.18 4.82 0.01
CA GLY A 95 -3.30 5.90 -0.96
C GLY A 95 -4.38 6.92 -0.61
N PHE A 96 -5.52 6.49 -0.04
CA PHE A 96 -6.57 7.41 0.39
C PHE A 96 -6.15 8.22 1.63
N GLY A 97 -5.40 7.61 2.56
CA GLY A 97 -4.80 8.32 3.69
C GLY A 97 -3.81 9.39 3.23
N LEU A 98 -3.01 9.09 2.20
CA LEU A 98 -2.13 10.07 1.57
C LEU A 98 -2.92 11.21 0.90
N PHE A 99 -4.03 10.88 0.22
CA PHE A 99 -4.92 11.88 -0.36
C PHE A 99 -5.50 12.83 0.70
N ILE A 100 -5.91 12.31 1.87
CA ILE A 100 -6.36 13.14 3.00
C ILE A 100 -5.26 14.10 3.47
N LEU A 101 -4.01 13.62 3.54
CA LEU A 101 -2.87 14.46 3.90
C LEU A 101 -2.69 15.62 2.90
N VAL A 102 -2.81 15.34 1.60
CA VAL A 102 -2.75 16.35 0.54
C VAL A 102 -3.88 17.36 0.64
N GLU A 103 -5.12 16.90 0.88
CA GLU A 103 -6.28 17.80 1.09
C GLU A 103 -6.08 18.74 2.28
N ASP A 104 -5.49 18.25 3.38
CA ASP A 104 -5.19 19.06 4.55
C ASP A 104 -4.10 20.10 4.26
N ILE A 105 -3.05 19.72 3.52
CA ILE A 105 -2.02 20.67 3.07
C ILE A 105 -2.65 21.76 2.21
N VAL A 106 -3.46 21.40 1.21
CA VAL A 106 -4.14 22.36 0.35
C VAL A 106 -5.08 23.26 1.14
N SER A 107 -5.79 22.73 2.12
CA SER A 107 -6.69 23.50 3.00
C SER A 107 -5.90 24.53 3.83
N ASN A 108 -4.77 24.12 4.42
CA ASN A 108 -3.90 25.02 5.16
C ASN A 108 -3.29 26.11 4.25
N LEU A 109 -2.90 25.79 3.02
CA LEU A 109 -2.42 26.74 2.02
C LEU A 109 -3.50 27.77 1.63
N GLN A 110 -4.77 27.38 1.68
CA GLN A 110 -5.92 28.27 1.44
C GLN A 110 -6.36 29.04 2.70
N GLY A 111 -5.68 28.89 3.82
CA GLY A 111 -6.06 29.53 5.08
C GLY A 111 -7.32 28.96 5.71
N LYS A 112 -7.76 27.78 5.30
CA LYS A 112 -8.92 27.09 5.88
C LYS A 112 -8.54 26.43 7.20
N GLU A 113 -9.53 26.33 8.10
CA GLU A 113 -9.36 25.60 9.35
C GLU A 113 -9.37 24.09 9.08
N VAL A 114 -8.35 23.39 9.56
CA VAL A 114 -8.26 21.94 9.56
C VAL A 114 -8.27 21.44 11.00
N ALA A 115 -9.25 20.61 11.33
CA ALA A 115 -9.35 20.03 12.67
C ALA A 115 -8.27 18.96 12.90
N TYR A 116 -7.82 18.80 14.15
CA TYR A 116 -6.95 17.69 14.56
C TYR A 116 -7.61 16.34 14.29
N LYS A 117 -6.88 15.42 13.71
CA LYS A 117 -7.34 14.07 13.35
C LYS A 117 -6.62 13.00 14.17
N PRO A 118 -7.32 12.34 15.11
CA PRO A 118 -6.77 11.17 15.79
C PRO A 118 -6.62 10.00 14.81
N THR A 119 -5.62 9.17 15.03
CA THR A 119 -5.42 7.94 14.25
C THR A 119 -6.44 6.89 14.67
N LYS A 120 -7.19 6.40 13.69
CA LYS A 120 -8.02 5.22 13.86
C LYS A 120 -7.50 4.11 12.96
N VAL A 121 -7.52 2.90 13.48
CA VAL A 121 -7.10 1.70 12.75
C VAL A 121 -8.18 0.63 12.88
N LEU A 122 -8.23 -0.26 11.90
CA LEU A 122 -9.09 -1.46 12.00
C LEU A 122 -8.61 -2.32 13.15
N THR A 123 -9.48 -2.59 14.11
CA THR A 123 -9.11 -3.46 15.22
C THR A 123 -9.04 -4.91 14.76
N LYS A 124 -8.12 -5.67 15.37
CA LYS A 124 -7.99 -7.11 15.11
C LYS A 124 -9.33 -7.85 15.25
N LYS A 125 -10.17 -7.47 16.22
CA LYS A 125 -11.48 -8.08 16.47
C LYS A 125 -12.46 -7.82 15.34
N GLU A 126 -12.52 -6.59 14.82
CA GLU A 126 -13.37 -6.21 13.69
C GLU A 126 -12.96 -6.97 12.44
N VAL A 127 -11.67 -6.96 12.10
CA VAL A 127 -11.13 -7.63 10.93
C VAL A 127 -11.38 -9.14 10.95
N ILE A 128 -11.13 -9.81 12.09
CA ILE A 128 -11.36 -11.26 12.23
C ILE A 128 -12.84 -11.60 12.06
N ARG A 129 -13.75 -10.74 12.52
CA ARG A 129 -15.19 -10.94 12.42
C ARG A 129 -15.72 -10.72 11.00
N SER A 130 -15.10 -9.80 10.24
CA SER A 130 -15.59 -9.35 8.94
C SER A 130 -15.10 -10.17 7.75
N GLY A 131 -14.00 -10.95 7.88
CA GLY A 131 -13.43 -11.71 6.77
C GLY A 131 -14.09 -13.07 6.53
N ASP A 132 -13.67 -13.72 5.43
CA ASP A 132 -14.23 -14.98 4.92
C ASP A 132 -13.26 -16.17 4.96
N LEU A 133 -12.14 -16.06 5.65
CA LEU A 133 -11.24 -17.20 5.85
C LEU A 133 -12.01 -18.43 6.34
N THR A 134 -11.90 -19.53 5.62
CA THR A 134 -12.55 -20.78 5.96
C THR A 134 -12.04 -21.33 7.31
N PHE A 135 -12.82 -22.19 7.94
CA PHE A 135 -12.40 -22.84 9.17
C PHE A 135 -11.06 -23.57 9.01
N LYS A 136 -10.83 -24.24 7.87
CA LYS A 136 -9.58 -24.97 7.57
C LYS A 136 -8.39 -24.01 7.50
N GLN A 137 -8.53 -22.89 6.81
CA GLN A 137 -7.48 -21.85 6.69
C GLN A 137 -7.13 -21.27 8.07
N ARG A 138 -8.16 -20.92 8.88
CA ARG A 138 -7.94 -20.41 10.24
C ARG A 138 -7.27 -21.44 11.14
N LEU A 139 -7.65 -22.71 11.02
CA LEU A 139 -7.02 -23.79 11.79
C LEU A 139 -5.56 -24.01 11.35
N GLY A 140 -5.29 -23.97 10.05
CA GLY A 140 -3.93 -24.04 9.49
C GLY A 140 -3.03 -22.91 10.01
N LEU A 141 -3.50 -21.67 9.96
CA LEU A 141 -2.76 -20.51 10.50
C LEU A 141 -2.50 -20.63 12.00
N LYS A 142 -3.51 -21.06 12.77
CA LYS A 142 -3.32 -21.30 14.21
C LYS A 142 -2.27 -22.39 14.48
N GLY A 143 -2.29 -23.47 13.71
CA GLY A 143 -1.29 -24.54 13.80
C GLY A 143 0.11 -24.03 13.46
N LEU A 144 0.24 -23.19 12.43
CA LEU A 144 1.51 -22.59 12.05
C LEU A 144 2.03 -21.65 13.13
N ASN A 145 1.17 -20.78 13.67
CA ASN A 145 1.51 -19.89 14.79
C ASN A 145 1.96 -20.66 16.02
N GLN A 146 1.32 -21.82 16.34
CA GLN A 146 1.73 -22.64 17.48
C GLN A 146 3.11 -23.28 17.29
N LYS A 147 3.43 -23.71 16.07
CA LYS A 147 4.78 -24.22 15.75
C LYS A 147 5.79 -23.07 15.86
N TRP A 148 5.49 -21.94 15.26
CA TRP A 148 6.35 -20.76 15.29
C TRP A 148 6.68 -20.26 16.71
N LYS A 149 5.73 -20.33 17.64
CA LYS A 149 5.98 -19.95 19.04
C LYS A 149 7.15 -20.68 19.69
N LYS A 150 7.53 -21.86 19.22
CA LYS A 150 8.66 -22.66 19.75
C LYS A 150 10.01 -22.20 19.19
N GLU A 151 9.99 -21.56 18.03
CA GLU A 151 11.17 -21.11 17.28
C GLU A 151 11.17 -19.60 17.11
N ARG A 152 10.20 -18.89 17.74
CA ARG A 152 9.95 -17.47 17.51
C ARG A 152 11.22 -16.66 17.62
N GLN A 153 11.48 -15.90 16.58
CA GLN A 153 12.48 -14.85 16.54
C GLN A 153 11.74 -13.51 16.36
N VAL A 154 12.16 -12.49 17.08
CA VAL A 154 11.71 -11.13 16.92
C VAL A 154 12.80 -10.38 16.16
N PHE A 155 12.42 -9.73 15.08
CA PHE A 155 13.31 -8.91 14.26
C PHE A 155 13.17 -7.44 14.69
N GLY A 156 14.30 -6.80 14.87
CA GLY A 156 14.36 -5.42 15.38
C GLY A 156 14.57 -4.39 14.27
N TRP A 157 14.86 -3.16 14.69
CA TRP A 157 15.09 -2.05 13.77
C TRP A 157 16.34 -2.24 12.92
N ASP A 158 17.40 -2.86 13.45
CA ASP A 158 18.60 -3.17 12.66
C ASP A 158 18.30 -4.16 11.53
N ASP A 159 17.40 -5.14 11.77
CA ASP A 159 16.94 -6.05 10.74
C ASP A 159 16.11 -5.33 9.68
N TYR A 160 15.24 -4.40 10.10
CA TYR A 160 14.46 -3.58 9.17
C TYR A 160 15.37 -2.74 8.26
N TYR A 161 16.40 -2.10 8.79
CA TYR A 161 17.35 -1.33 7.99
C TYR A 161 18.14 -2.22 7.04
N LYS A 162 18.61 -3.37 7.54
CA LYS A 162 19.39 -4.33 6.75
C LYS A 162 18.58 -4.92 5.60
N ILE A 163 17.30 -5.28 5.81
CA ILE A 163 16.44 -5.83 4.76
C ILE A 163 16.18 -4.81 3.66
N HIS A 164 15.96 -3.55 4.02
CA HIS A 164 15.79 -2.46 3.05
C HIS A 164 17.07 -2.25 2.23
N GLU A 165 18.22 -2.16 2.87
CA GLU A 165 19.51 -2.00 2.20
C GLU A 165 19.76 -3.17 1.22
N GLU A 166 19.57 -4.42 1.67
CA GLU A 166 19.79 -5.60 0.84
C GLU A 166 18.85 -5.66 -0.36
N TYR A 167 17.57 -5.32 -0.15
CA TYR A 167 16.58 -5.26 -1.23
C TYR A 167 17.03 -4.30 -2.34
N TRP A 168 17.47 -3.10 -1.99
CA TRP A 168 17.84 -2.06 -2.95
C TRP A 168 19.22 -2.22 -3.58
N LYS A 169 20.08 -3.14 -3.12
CA LYS A 169 21.37 -3.41 -3.78
C LYS A 169 21.21 -3.81 -5.24
N ASN A 170 20.21 -4.66 -5.52
CA ASN A 170 20.01 -5.25 -6.84
C ASN A 170 18.66 -4.89 -7.46
N LYS A 171 17.91 -3.99 -6.86
CA LYS A 171 16.60 -3.53 -7.34
C LYS A 171 16.64 -2.05 -7.71
N ARG A 172 15.78 -1.70 -8.63
CA ARG A 172 15.49 -0.31 -8.98
C ARG A 172 14.04 -0.18 -9.43
N THR A 173 13.44 0.94 -9.16
CA THR A 173 12.15 1.31 -9.76
C THR A 173 12.36 1.70 -11.21
N ASN A 174 11.55 1.16 -12.10
CA ASN A 174 11.41 1.65 -13.46
C ASN A 174 10.04 2.32 -13.56
N LEU A 175 10.04 3.62 -13.78
CA LEU A 175 8.80 4.38 -13.94
C LEU A 175 8.55 4.62 -15.43
N VAL A 176 7.40 4.14 -15.91
CA VAL A 176 6.90 4.44 -17.25
C VAL A 176 5.62 5.25 -17.08
N MET A 177 5.58 6.42 -17.67
CA MET A 177 4.42 7.30 -17.63
C MET A 177 3.79 7.41 -19.03
N LYS A 178 2.46 7.25 -19.08
CA LYS A 178 1.67 7.52 -20.29
C LYS A 178 0.52 8.45 -19.88
N GLU A 179 0.45 9.58 -20.57
CA GLU A 179 -0.69 10.48 -20.46
C GLU A 179 -1.77 10.05 -21.46
N ILE A 180 -3.01 10.01 -21.01
CA ILE A 180 -4.19 9.71 -21.82
C ILE A 180 -4.96 11.02 -21.99
N GLU A 181 -5.07 11.49 -23.21
CA GLU A 181 -5.80 12.70 -23.55
C GLU A 181 -7.30 12.56 -23.23
N SER A 182 -7.94 13.67 -22.87
CA SER A 182 -9.36 13.67 -22.50
C SER A 182 -10.26 13.05 -23.57
N SER A 183 -9.97 13.25 -24.85
CA SER A 183 -10.71 12.66 -25.97
C SER A 183 -10.55 11.14 -26.05
N GLU A 184 -9.36 10.62 -25.78
CA GLU A 184 -9.07 9.18 -25.71
C GLU A 184 -9.81 8.55 -24.52
N LEU A 185 -9.79 9.23 -23.36
CA LEU A 185 -10.50 8.76 -22.16
C LEU A 185 -12.02 8.71 -22.40
N GLU A 186 -12.61 9.68 -23.08
CA GLU A 186 -14.05 9.66 -23.41
C GLU A 186 -14.38 8.52 -24.39
N THR A 187 -13.49 8.21 -25.32
CA THR A 187 -13.63 7.05 -26.21
C THR A 187 -13.62 5.74 -25.42
N ILE A 188 -12.65 5.56 -24.50
CA ILE A 188 -12.58 4.39 -23.62
C ILE A 188 -13.86 4.27 -22.78
N LYS A 189 -14.33 5.36 -22.17
CA LYS A 189 -15.58 5.36 -21.40
C LYS A 189 -16.79 4.91 -22.22
N LYS A 190 -16.88 5.37 -23.48
CA LYS A 190 -17.94 4.97 -24.40
C LYS A 190 -17.86 3.47 -24.72
N GLU A 191 -16.67 2.97 -25.09
CA GLU A 191 -16.47 1.53 -25.34
C GLU A 191 -16.84 0.68 -24.12
N CYS A 192 -16.43 1.10 -22.92
CA CYS A 192 -16.77 0.42 -21.67
C CYS A 192 -18.32 0.37 -21.48
N LYS A 193 -19.00 1.48 -21.75
CA LYS A 193 -20.45 1.55 -21.64
C LYS A 193 -21.13 0.62 -22.65
N ASP A 194 -20.65 0.60 -23.89
CA ASP A 194 -21.20 -0.25 -24.94
C ASP A 194 -21.01 -1.75 -24.64
N MET A 195 -19.87 -2.12 -24.03
CA MET A 195 -19.59 -3.49 -23.56
C MET A 195 -20.26 -3.84 -22.22
N GLY A 196 -20.78 -2.87 -21.48
CA GLY A 196 -21.39 -3.07 -20.16
C GLY A 196 -20.40 -3.37 -19.02
N ILE A 197 -19.16 -2.92 -19.14
CA ILE A 197 -18.06 -3.14 -18.18
C ILE A 197 -17.60 -1.81 -17.54
N THR A 198 -16.76 -1.91 -16.50
CA THR A 198 -16.11 -0.73 -15.89
C THR A 198 -14.83 -0.36 -16.62
N VAL A 199 -14.40 0.90 -16.51
CA VAL A 199 -13.09 1.36 -17.01
C VAL A 199 -11.95 0.57 -16.34
N ASN A 200 -12.06 0.26 -15.05
CA ASN A 200 -11.07 -0.57 -14.37
C ASN A 200 -10.96 -1.96 -15.02
N SER A 201 -12.11 -2.61 -15.29
CA SER A 201 -12.12 -3.92 -15.95
C SER A 201 -11.52 -3.87 -17.35
N TYR A 202 -11.76 -2.78 -18.09
CA TYR A 202 -11.13 -2.52 -19.37
C TYR A 202 -9.61 -2.44 -19.25
N LEU A 203 -9.10 -1.62 -18.32
CA LEU A 203 -7.66 -1.46 -18.10
C LEU A 203 -7.00 -2.76 -17.63
N PHE A 204 -7.65 -3.51 -16.74
CA PHE A 204 -7.18 -4.82 -16.31
C PHE A 204 -7.05 -5.79 -17.48
N THR A 205 -8.07 -5.82 -18.36
CA THR A 205 -8.06 -6.69 -19.54
C THR A 205 -6.97 -6.28 -20.52
N LYS A 206 -6.73 -4.96 -20.71
CA LYS A 206 -5.62 -4.46 -21.52
C LYS A 206 -4.27 -4.90 -20.98
N LEU A 207 -4.06 -4.78 -19.67
CA LEU A 207 -2.82 -5.22 -19.03
C LEU A 207 -2.59 -6.72 -19.20
N LEU A 208 -3.64 -7.54 -19.04
CA LEU A 208 -3.56 -8.98 -19.26
C LEU A 208 -3.32 -9.34 -20.74
N GLN A 209 -3.87 -8.56 -21.67
CA GLN A 209 -3.64 -8.72 -23.12
C GLN A 209 -2.17 -8.48 -23.49
N GLU A 210 -1.56 -7.45 -22.91
CA GLU A 210 -0.15 -7.09 -23.14
C GLU A 210 0.84 -7.99 -22.37
N ASN A 211 0.35 -8.73 -21.37
CA ASN A 211 1.15 -9.63 -20.53
C ASN A 211 0.45 -11.00 -20.45
N PRO A 212 0.48 -11.79 -21.54
CA PRO A 212 -0.28 -13.04 -21.63
C PRO A 212 0.22 -14.16 -20.69
N GLU A 213 1.42 -14.03 -20.14
CA GLU A 213 1.98 -14.92 -19.13
C GLU A 213 1.34 -14.71 -17.74
N CYS A 214 0.72 -13.55 -17.51
CA CYS A 214 0.08 -13.24 -16.25
C CYS A 214 -1.20 -14.06 -16.06
N LYS A 215 -1.39 -14.56 -14.84
CA LYS A 215 -2.54 -15.37 -14.43
C LYS A 215 -3.41 -14.67 -13.39
N ASN A 216 -2.85 -13.66 -12.73
CA ASN A 216 -3.48 -12.97 -11.61
C ASN A 216 -3.27 -11.48 -11.72
N ILE A 217 -4.36 -10.72 -11.69
CA ILE A 217 -4.31 -9.28 -11.60
C ILE A 217 -5.12 -8.83 -10.38
N GLY A 218 -4.49 -8.03 -9.52
CA GLY A 218 -5.07 -7.58 -8.26
C GLY A 218 -5.23 -6.08 -8.19
N ALA A 219 -6.17 -5.63 -7.36
CA ALA A 219 -6.31 -4.23 -6.99
C ALA A 219 -6.56 -4.07 -5.50
N PRO A 220 -5.94 -3.07 -4.87
CA PRO A 220 -6.34 -2.64 -3.54
C PRO A 220 -7.74 -2.04 -3.58
N LEU A 221 -8.44 -2.17 -2.47
CA LEU A 221 -9.71 -1.49 -2.26
C LEU A 221 -9.76 -0.90 -0.85
N SER A 222 -10.54 0.16 -0.68
CA SER A 222 -10.70 0.80 0.61
C SER A 222 -11.72 0.05 1.47
N LEU A 223 -11.34 -0.23 2.73
CA LEU A 223 -12.22 -0.72 3.79
C LEU A 223 -12.69 0.42 4.72
N ARG A 224 -12.40 1.65 4.36
CA ARG A 224 -12.44 2.85 5.20
C ARG A 224 -13.85 3.33 5.53
N GLY A 225 -14.84 3.11 4.65
CA GLY A 225 -16.14 3.74 4.78
C GLY A 225 -16.01 5.28 4.77
N GLU A 226 -16.55 5.94 5.80
CA GLU A 226 -16.49 7.41 5.97
C GLU A 226 -15.27 7.89 6.80
N GLU A 227 -14.40 6.97 7.22
CA GLU A 227 -13.26 7.29 8.08
C GLU A 227 -12.22 8.14 7.35
N ARG A 228 -11.78 9.23 7.98
CA ARG A 228 -10.85 10.20 7.40
C ARG A 228 -9.53 10.34 8.18
N SER A 229 -9.17 9.36 8.99
CA SER A 229 -7.86 9.34 9.63
C SER A 229 -6.77 8.90 8.64
N ILE A 230 -5.52 9.31 8.89
CA ILE A 230 -4.37 8.86 8.13
C ILE A 230 -3.92 7.52 8.69
N ALA A 231 -4.36 6.44 8.03
CA ALA A 231 -4.03 5.06 8.41
C ALA A 231 -4.29 4.11 7.23
N ASN A 232 -3.95 2.83 7.38
CA ASN A 232 -4.21 1.79 6.39
C ASN A 232 -5.59 1.15 6.60
N PHE A 233 -6.44 1.25 5.58
CA PHE A 233 -7.74 0.58 5.49
C PHE A 233 -7.84 -0.18 4.17
N VAL A 234 -6.80 -0.94 3.84
CA VAL A 234 -6.69 -1.63 2.56
C VAL A 234 -7.17 -3.07 2.68
N GLY A 235 -8.10 -3.43 1.79
CA GLY A 235 -8.36 -4.79 1.37
C GLY A 235 -7.85 -5.02 -0.04
N SER A 236 -8.15 -6.18 -0.63
CA SER A 236 -7.76 -6.50 -2.00
C SER A 236 -8.80 -7.35 -2.69
N VAL A 237 -8.87 -7.22 -4.01
CA VAL A 237 -9.56 -8.12 -4.91
C VAL A 237 -8.58 -8.62 -5.96
N THR A 238 -8.76 -9.84 -6.45
CA THR A 238 -7.87 -10.43 -7.45
C THR A 238 -8.69 -11.17 -8.50
N ALA A 239 -8.54 -10.80 -9.76
CA ALA A 239 -9.04 -11.60 -10.87
C ALA A 239 -7.98 -12.65 -11.24
N CYS A 240 -8.29 -13.92 -10.95
CA CYS A 240 -7.48 -15.05 -11.40
C CYS A 240 -7.94 -15.41 -12.83
N TYR A 241 -7.28 -14.81 -13.82
CA TYR A 241 -7.63 -14.97 -15.23
C TYR A 241 -6.42 -14.72 -16.12
N SER A 242 -6.17 -15.63 -17.06
CA SER A 242 -5.23 -15.43 -18.15
C SER A 242 -5.97 -14.97 -19.39
N TYR A 243 -5.43 -13.99 -20.12
CA TYR A 243 -6.04 -13.53 -21.35
C TYR A 243 -6.15 -14.67 -22.38
N ASP A 244 -7.36 -14.89 -22.91
CA ASP A 244 -7.63 -15.92 -23.89
C ASP A 244 -7.59 -15.32 -25.30
N ALA A 245 -6.49 -15.56 -26.02
CA ALA A 245 -6.29 -15.03 -27.37
C ALA A 245 -7.27 -15.61 -28.42
N SER A 246 -8.00 -16.69 -28.10
CA SER A 246 -9.03 -17.24 -28.98
C SER A 246 -10.37 -16.48 -28.90
N LYS A 247 -10.53 -15.61 -27.90
CA LYS A 247 -11.70 -14.78 -27.67
C LYS A 247 -11.45 -13.32 -28.06
N SER A 248 -12.53 -12.60 -28.34
CA SER A 248 -12.47 -11.16 -28.54
C SER A 248 -12.04 -10.44 -27.25
N PHE A 249 -11.59 -9.19 -27.38
CA PHE A 249 -11.29 -8.35 -26.22
C PHE A 249 -12.53 -8.18 -25.32
N GLU A 250 -13.71 -7.96 -25.91
CA GLU A 250 -14.96 -7.81 -25.19
C GLU A 250 -15.31 -9.04 -24.34
N GLU A 251 -15.17 -10.24 -24.89
CA GLU A 251 -15.42 -11.49 -24.17
C GLU A 251 -14.45 -11.66 -22.97
N ASN A 252 -13.17 -11.38 -23.17
CA ASN A 252 -12.19 -11.38 -22.07
C ASN A 252 -12.54 -10.34 -21.01
N ALA A 253 -12.90 -9.11 -21.43
CA ALA A 253 -13.20 -8.00 -20.53
C ALA A 253 -14.47 -8.26 -19.69
N LYS A 254 -15.47 -8.91 -20.26
CA LYS A 254 -16.68 -9.33 -19.52
C LYS A 254 -16.37 -10.36 -18.44
N VAL A 255 -15.48 -11.32 -18.71
CA VAL A 255 -15.04 -12.29 -17.70
C VAL A 255 -14.33 -11.60 -16.56
N VAL A 256 -13.39 -10.70 -16.86
CA VAL A 256 -12.65 -9.94 -15.84
C VAL A 256 -13.60 -9.08 -15.00
N ASP A 257 -14.55 -8.38 -15.65
CA ASP A 257 -15.54 -7.54 -14.98
C ASP A 257 -16.44 -8.36 -14.03
N GLU A 258 -16.90 -9.52 -14.46
CA GLU A 258 -17.71 -10.43 -13.63
C GLU A 258 -16.93 -10.92 -12.39
N LEU A 259 -15.68 -11.36 -12.58
CA LEU A 259 -14.82 -11.80 -11.48
C LEU A 259 -14.61 -10.70 -10.44
N LEU A 260 -14.33 -9.47 -10.88
CA LEU A 260 -14.14 -8.33 -9.99
C LEU A 260 -15.44 -7.93 -9.29
N ARG A 261 -16.56 -7.82 -10.03
CA ARG A 261 -17.87 -7.47 -9.45
C ARG A 261 -18.31 -8.47 -8.38
N LYS A 262 -18.13 -9.77 -8.63
CA LYS A 262 -18.46 -10.81 -7.67
C LYS A 262 -17.73 -10.64 -6.33
N GLN A 263 -16.46 -10.29 -6.38
CA GLN A 263 -15.68 -10.04 -5.18
C GLN A 263 -16.08 -8.72 -4.50
N LEU A 264 -16.29 -7.65 -5.28
CA LEU A 264 -16.70 -6.35 -4.75
C LEU A 264 -18.07 -6.37 -4.07
N GLN A 265 -18.99 -7.24 -4.49
CA GLN A 265 -20.30 -7.42 -3.86
C GLN A 265 -20.23 -8.12 -2.49
N SER A 266 -19.17 -8.86 -2.22
CA SER A 266 -19.00 -9.56 -0.95
C SER A 266 -18.18 -8.73 0.03
N GLU A 267 -18.84 -8.16 1.04
CA GLU A 267 -18.15 -7.46 2.12
C GLU A 267 -17.08 -8.33 2.78
N LYS A 268 -17.37 -9.61 2.97
CA LYS A 268 -16.43 -10.55 3.60
C LYS A 268 -15.17 -10.80 2.78
N VAL A 269 -15.29 -10.91 1.45
CA VAL A 269 -14.14 -11.10 0.56
C VAL A 269 -13.18 -9.90 0.63
N ARG A 270 -13.73 -8.69 0.76
CA ARG A 270 -12.90 -7.48 0.90
C ARG A 270 -11.97 -7.53 2.11
N TYR A 271 -12.35 -8.19 3.19
CA TYR A 271 -11.57 -8.34 4.42
C TYR A 271 -10.68 -9.59 4.44
N HIS A 272 -10.63 -10.39 3.37
CA HIS A 272 -9.90 -11.67 3.33
C HIS A 272 -8.42 -11.50 3.71
N SER A 273 -7.69 -10.65 3.00
CA SER A 273 -6.27 -10.39 3.25
C SER A 273 -6.04 -9.77 4.62
N ALA A 274 -6.85 -8.78 5.01
CA ALA A 274 -6.75 -8.15 6.32
C ALA A 274 -6.99 -9.18 7.46
N GLN A 275 -7.96 -10.10 7.30
CA GLN A 275 -8.21 -11.17 8.25
C GLN A 275 -7.05 -12.15 8.35
N PHE A 276 -6.42 -12.48 7.23
CA PHE A 276 -5.22 -13.31 7.20
C PHE A 276 -4.11 -12.68 8.06
N PHE A 277 -3.76 -11.43 7.79
CA PHE A 277 -2.72 -10.71 8.55
C PHE A 277 -3.07 -10.51 10.02
N ALA A 278 -4.36 -10.34 10.35
CA ALA A 278 -4.81 -10.24 11.73
C ALA A 278 -4.67 -11.56 12.52
N ILE A 279 -4.70 -12.72 11.85
CA ILE A 279 -4.57 -14.05 12.48
C ILE A 279 -3.13 -14.53 12.49
N ALA A 280 -2.37 -14.30 11.43
CA ALA A 280 -0.97 -14.70 11.32
C ALA A 280 -0.12 -14.04 12.41
N ASP A 281 0.90 -14.76 12.88
CA ASP A 281 1.87 -14.19 13.82
C ASP A 281 2.74 -13.17 13.08
N PRO A 282 2.81 -11.91 13.53
CA PRO A 282 3.53 -10.86 12.79
C PRO A 282 5.01 -11.20 12.60
N THR A 283 5.66 -11.77 13.61
CA THR A 283 7.09 -12.15 13.52
C THR A 283 7.35 -13.31 12.57
N LEU A 284 6.34 -14.14 12.26
CA LEU A 284 6.44 -15.16 11.23
C LEU A 284 6.33 -14.55 9.82
N ILE A 285 5.56 -13.47 9.65
CA ILE A 285 5.51 -12.70 8.41
C ILE A 285 6.87 -12.00 8.18
N ASP A 286 7.44 -11.41 9.23
CA ASP A 286 8.78 -10.82 9.17
C ASP A 286 9.83 -11.88 8.78
N ALA A 287 9.76 -13.07 9.41
CA ALA A 287 10.65 -14.19 9.09
C ALA A 287 10.57 -14.60 7.59
N ALA A 288 9.37 -14.55 6.99
CA ALA A 288 9.20 -14.82 5.57
C ALA A 288 9.93 -13.80 4.69
N LEU A 289 9.92 -12.52 5.06
CA LEU A 289 10.70 -11.48 4.38
C LEU A 289 12.21 -11.68 4.58
N MET A 290 12.63 -12.04 5.79
CA MET A 290 14.03 -12.37 6.09
C MET A 290 14.53 -13.57 5.28
N TYR A 291 13.68 -14.60 5.11
CA TYR A 291 13.97 -15.74 4.23
C TYR A 291 14.23 -15.29 2.79
N LEU A 292 13.35 -14.46 2.25
CA LEU A 292 13.41 -14.04 0.85
C LEU A 292 14.57 -13.11 0.52
N ILE A 293 14.90 -12.19 1.42
CA ILE A 293 15.82 -11.09 1.12
C ILE A 293 17.19 -11.35 1.72
N LEU A 294 17.26 -11.93 2.92
CA LEU A 294 18.52 -12.17 3.65
C LEU A 294 18.93 -13.64 3.72
N GLY A 295 18.15 -14.56 3.13
CA GLY A 295 18.45 -16.00 3.18
C GLY A 295 18.31 -16.62 4.57
N TYR A 296 17.40 -16.10 5.42
CA TYR A 296 17.15 -16.67 6.74
C TYR A 296 16.60 -18.09 6.63
N GLU A 297 17.42 -19.10 6.95
CA GLU A 297 17.09 -20.51 6.80
C GLU A 297 16.12 -20.97 7.91
N ASN A 298 14.82 -20.94 7.62
CA ASN A 298 13.77 -21.45 8.49
C ASN A 298 12.60 -21.99 7.66
N ARG A 299 12.23 -23.26 7.91
CA ARG A 299 11.16 -23.94 7.15
C ARG A 299 9.77 -23.29 7.34
N LEU A 300 9.47 -22.72 8.52
CA LEU A 300 8.19 -22.07 8.76
C LEU A 300 8.13 -20.71 8.04
N ALA A 301 9.26 -20.01 7.99
CA ALA A 301 9.42 -18.78 7.20
C ALA A 301 9.22 -19.04 5.70
N GLU A 302 9.83 -20.09 5.15
CA GLU A 302 9.63 -20.54 3.77
C GLU A 302 8.16 -20.86 3.49
N VAL A 303 7.51 -21.64 4.36
CA VAL A 303 6.08 -21.99 4.23
C VAL A 303 5.22 -20.71 4.26
N MET A 304 5.53 -19.77 5.14
CA MET A 304 4.78 -18.50 5.21
C MET A 304 5.00 -17.68 3.94
N ALA A 305 6.23 -17.62 3.39
CA ALA A 305 6.53 -16.94 2.13
C ALA A 305 5.70 -17.49 0.94
N HIS A 306 5.48 -18.80 0.89
CA HIS A 306 4.56 -19.41 -0.07
C HIS A 306 3.10 -19.03 0.18
N ILE A 307 2.65 -19.03 1.43
CA ILE A 307 1.25 -18.73 1.77
C ILE A 307 0.89 -17.29 1.42
N ILE A 308 1.79 -16.33 1.68
CA ILE A 308 1.57 -14.92 1.34
C ILE A 308 1.84 -14.58 -0.14
N GLY A 309 2.20 -15.58 -0.94
CA GLY A 309 2.38 -15.45 -2.39
C GLY A 309 3.67 -14.77 -2.83
N TYR A 310 4.70 -14.75 -1.99
CA TYR A 310 6.04 -14.25 -2.38
C TYR A 310 6.83 -15.27 -3.19
N ILE A 311 6.45 -16.53 -3.16
CA ILE A 311 7.08 -17.63 -3.89
C ILE A 311 5.98 -18.52 -4.47
N GLY A 312 6.18 -19.00 -5.71
CA GLY A 312 5.27 -19.95 -6.36
C GLY A 312 4.17 -19.31 -7.20
N ASP A 313 3.19 -20.10 -7.61
CA ASP A 313 2.16 -19.72 -8.59
C ASP A 313 0.98 -18.88 -8.00
N THR A 314 1.01 -18.55 -6.72
CA THR A 314 -0.03 -17.74 -6.05
C THR A 314 0.28 -16.25 -6.05
N TYR A 315 1.38 -15.86 -6.65
CA TYR A 315 1.81 -14.47 -6.76
C TYR A 315 0.83 -13.64 -7.58
N THR A 316 0.56 -12.41 -7.15
CA THR A 316 -0.16 -11.43 -7.98
C THR A 316 0.81 -10.88 -9.02
N ASP A 317 0.62 -11.25 -10.26
CA ASP A 317 1.53 -10.90 -11.36
C ASP A 317 1.50 -9.40 -11.66
N LEU A 318 0.30 -8.82 -11.60
CA LEU A 318 0.05 -7.41 -11.84
C LEU A 318 -0.83 -6.81 -10.74
N GLY A 319 -0.47 -5.62 -10.26
CA GLY A 319 -1.27 -4.81 -9.37
C GLY A 319 -1.73 -3.53 -10.04
N VAL A 320 -3.00 -3.18 -9.92
CA VAL A 320 -3.55 -1.93 -10.43
C VAL A 320 -4.08 -1.11 -9.26
N THR A 321 -3.60 0.12 -9.12
CA THR A 321 -4.09 1.09 -8.14
C THR A 321 -4.63 2.33 -8.86
N ASN A 322 -5.70 2.91 -8.37
CA ASN A 322 -6.30 4.14 -8.89
C ASN A 322 -6.71 5.08 -7.74
#